data_352887cdb9e4993e891bbefe8f65acda
#
_entry.id   352887cdb9e4993e891bbefe8f65acda
#
_cell.length_a   1.000
_cell.length_b   1.000
_cell.length_c   1.000
_cell.angle_alpha   90.00
_cell.angle_beta   90.00
_cell.angle_gamma   90.00
#
_symmetry.space_group_name_H-M   'P 1'
#
loop_
_entity.id
_entity.type
_entity.pdbx_description
1 polymer ?
#
loop_
_entity_poly.entity_id
_entity_poly.type
_entity_poly.pdbx_seq_one_letter_code
_entity_poly.pdbx_strand_id
1 'polypeptide(L)'
;MNGRDLLSGVMVPLVTPMSAPGEPSAAAAYDLLAALARAGARSLMLFGSNGEGPLLPTSALTEFAAGVAARWRELTGDGPVLVNVTAAGTAEALERAAAVRLAEPDAVVVSPPIYFRHRDDEVVAHFAAFAGLGVPVVAYNVPSYSVPMTPAVLDEVLAMPHVVGIKDSSGDLALLGHLVAAARRRPDVGVSQGSETQLVAGLEAGADGIVPGIANLAPVLCTELYDAFRSGRMAAADAAQETADRVLALHTVRRGVPAVKAVLAARGLCPPHVAAPFVPASPAERAGLLDLLAPLDAHLITPR
;
A
#
# COMPACT_ATOMS: atom_id res chain seq x y z
N MET A 1 -14.58 7.92 10.05
CA MET A 1 -13.33 8.62 9.59
C MET A 1 -13.59 9.10 8.17
N ASN A 2 -13.26 10.34 7.81
CA ASN A 2 -13.36 10.79 6.42
C ASN A 2 -12.13 10.31 5.62
N GLY A 3 -12.21 10.36 4.29
CA GLY A 3 -11.14 9.83 3.44
C GLY A 3 -9.80 10.59 3.56
N ARG A 4 -9.84 11.88 3.87
CA ARG A 4 -8.63 12.67 4.08
C ARG A 4 -7.90 12.23 5.35
N ASP A 5 -8.61 12.02 6.45
CA ASP A 5 -8.01 11.49 7.68
C ASP A 5 -7.50 10.07 7.49
N LEU A 6 -8.24 9.26 6.71
CA LEU A 6 -7.90 7.87 6.42
C LEU A 6 -6.61 7.74 5.60
N LEU A 7 -6.38 8.65 4.65
CA LEU A 7 -5.23 8.63 3.74
C LEU A 7 -4.09 9.56 4.18
N SER A 8 -4.22 10.25 5.31
CA SER A 8 -3.15 11.09 5.85
C SER A 8 -2.06 10.29 6.54
N GLY A 9 -0.86 10.87 6.64
CA GLY A 9 0.27 10.21 7.29
C GLY A 9 0.95 9.17 6.41
N VAL A 10 1.53 8.16 7.07
CA VAL A 10 2.23 7.06 6.43
C VAL A 10 1.40 5.78 6.58
N MET A 11 0.96 5.24 5.45
CA MET A 11 0.29 3.94 5.39
C MET A 11 1.26 2.88 4.90
N VAL A 12 1.37 1.76 5.62
CA VAL A 12 2.22 0.64 5.23
C VAL A 12 1.46 -0.28 4.28
N PRO A 13 1.85 -0.40 3.00
CA PRO A 13 1.30 -1.41 2.10
C PRO A 13 1.92 -2.77 2.44
N LEU A 14 1.34 -3.42 3.46
CA LEU A 14 1.90 -4.58 4.13
C LEU A 14 2.20 -5.71 3.13
N VAL A 15 3.41 -6.27 3.20
CA VAL A 15 3.66 -7.58 2.58
C VAL A 15 2.73 -8.62 3.20
N THR A 16 2.42 -9.70 2.50
CA THR A 16 1.61 -10.79 3.05
C THR A 16 2.51 -11.92 3.56
N PRO A 17 2.81 -12.00 4.87
CA PRO A 17 3.55 -13.13 5.42
C PRO A 17 2.81 -14.44 5.19
N MET A 18 3.57 -15.49 4.83
CA MET A 18 3.04 -16.78 4.41
C MET A 18 3.70 -17.90 5.21
N SER A 19 2.94 -18.91 5.61
CA SER A 19 3.45 -20.13 6.27
C SER A 19 4.14 -21.08 5.28
N ALA A 20 3.66 -21.09 4.04
CA ALA A 20 4.23 -21.79 2.90
C ALA A 20 3.97 -20.94 1.63
N PRO A 21 4.60 -21.25 0.48
CA PRO A 21 4.38 -20.51 -0.76
C PRO A 21 2.89 -20.44 -1.14
N GLY A 22 2.36 -19.21 -1.23
CA GLY A 22 0.96 -18.97 -1.57
C GLY A 22 -0.05 -19.16 -0.41
N GLU A 23 0.41 -19.44 0.81
CA GLU A 23 -0.44 -19.64 1.99
C GLU A 23 -0.32 -18.46 2.98
N PRO A 24 -1.15 -17.42 2.88
CA PRO A 24 -1.17 -16.32 3.82
C PRO A 24 -1.39 -16.78 5.26
N SER A 25 -0.62 -16.24 6.21
CA SER A 25 -0.71 -16.59 7.62
C SER A 25 -0.68 -15.34 8.49
N ALA A 26 -1.78 -15.05 9.18
CA ALA A 26 -1.84 -13.94 10.12
C ALA A 26 -0.84 -14.13 11.28
N ALA A 27 -0.66 -15.36 11.76
CA ALA A 27 0.31 -15.66 12.80
C ALA A 27 1.74 -15.35 12.36
N ALA A 28 2.09 -15.62 11.09
CA ALA A 28 3.40 -15.29 10.53
C ALA A 28 3.62 -13.76 10.36
N ALA A 29 2.57 -12.96 10.47
CA ALA A 29 2.64 -11.50 10.41
C ALA A 29 2.87 -10.86 11.79
N TYR A 30 2.67 -11.54 12.90
CA TYR A 30 2.58 -10.93 14.24
C TYR A 30 3.85 -10.19 14.67
N ASP A 31 5.03 -10.75 14.40
CA ASP A 31 6.30 -10.09 14.74
C ASP A 31 6.52 -8.83 13.89
N LEU A 32 6.18 -8.87 12.60
CA LEU A 32 6.23 -7.72 11.72
C LEU A 32 5.25 -6.64 12.17
N LEU A 33 3.99 -7.00 12.47
CA LEU A 33 2.98 -6.06 12.96
C LEU A 33 3.43 -5.39 14.26
N ALA A 34 3.98 -6.17 15.21
CA ALA A 34 4.48 -5.62 16.47
C ALA A 34 5.67 -4.67 16.24
N ALA A 35 6.57 -4.99 15.32
CA ALA A 35 7.69 -4.12 14.97
C ALA A 35 7.21 -2.82 14.28
N LEU A 36 6.25 -2.91 13.34
CA LEU A 36 5.65 -1.75 12.67
C LEU A 36 4.93 -0.83 13.66
N ALA A 37 4.16 -1.40 14.59
CA ALA A 37 3.45 -0.62 15.62
C ALA A 37 4.44 0.10 16.55
N ARG A 38 5.51 -0.56 17.00
CA ARG A 38 6.58 0.08 17.78
C ARG A 38 7.30 1.19 17.02
N ALA A 39 7.45 1.04 15.71
CA ALA A 39 8.03 2.05 14.84
C ALA A 39 7.09 3.24 14.57
N GLY A 40 5.89 3.24 15.16
CA GLY A 40 4.92 4.33 15.02
C GLY A 40 4.07 4.28 13.76
N ALA A 41 4.08 3.19 12.99
CA ALA A 41 3.15 3.00 11.89
C ALA A 41 1.71 3.04 12.39
N ARG A 42 0.82 3.75 11.67
CA ARG A 42 -0.56 3.97 12.15
C ARG A 42 -1.61 3.26 11.33
N SER A 43 -1.36 2.99 10.05
CA SER A 43 -2.33 2.39 9.15
C SER A 43 -1.70 1.35 8.23
N LEU A 44 -2.50 0.37 7.83
CA LEU A 44 -2.09 -0.71 6.92
C LEU A 44 -2.96 -0.71 5.67
N MET A 45 -2.35 -1.09 4.54
CA MET A 45 -3.06 -1.53 3.35
C MET A 45 -2.69 -2.98 3.04
N LEU A 46 -3.66 -3.89 3.14
CA LEU A 46 -3.48 -5.31 2.87
C LEU A 46 -3.70 -5.63 1.39
N PHE A 47 -3.03 -6.66 0.89
CA PHE A 47 -3.23 -7.24 -0.45
C PHE A 47 -3.05 -6.26 -1.62
N GLY A 48 -2.35 -5.13 -1.41
CA GLY A 48 -1.86 -4.32 -2.50
C GLY A 48 -0.79 -5.05 -3.31
N SER A 49 -0.09 -4.34 -4.21
CA SER A 49 1.01 -4.91 -5.01
C SER A 49 2.11 -5.52 -4.11
N ASN A 50 2.48 -4.83 -3.03
CA ASN A 50 3.42 -5.36 -2.02
C ASN A 50 2.85 -6.55 -1.24
N GLY A 51 1.54 -6.63 -1.11
CA GLY A 51 0.83 -7.73 -0.44
C GLY A 51 0.52 -8.91 -1.35
N GLU A 52 0.97 -8.88 -2.62
CA GLU A 52 0.76 -9.98 -3.59
C GLU A 52 -0.73 -10.31 -3.84
N GLY A 53 -1.64 -9.40 -3.50
CA GLY A 53 -3.09 -9.66 -3.49
C GLY A 53 -3.64 -10.26 -4.79
N PRO A 54 -3.28 -9.75 -5.99
CA PRO A 54 -3.75 -10.31 -7.26
C PRO A 54 -3.28 -11.75 -7.55
N LEU A 55 -2.27 -12.25 -6.84
CA LEU A 55 -1.76 -13.63 -6.97
C LEU A 55 -2.43 -14.61 -6.00
N LEU A 56 -3.22 -14.11 -5.05
CA LEU A 56 -3.85 -14.93 -4.02
C LEU A 56 -5.31 -15.23 -4.39
N PRO A 57 -5.78 -16.46 -4.18
CA PRO A 57 -7.19 -16.77 -4.38
C PRO A 57 -8.06 -16.07 -3.33
N THR A 58 -9.31 -15.75 -3.68
CA THR A 58 -10.25 -15.08 -2.76
C THR A 58 -10.41 -15.81 -1.44
N SER A 59 -10.42 -17.13 -1.46
CA SER A 59 -10.53 -17.97 -0.25
C SER A 59 -9.39 -17.79 0.75
N ALA A 60 -8.21 -17.36 0.31
CA ALA A 60 -7.06 -17.14 1.19
C ALA A 60 -7.07 -15.76 1.88
N LEU A 61 -7.97 -14.85 1.47
CA LEU A 61 -7.95 -13.47 1.97
C LEU A 61 -8.62 -13.32 3.33
N THR A 62 -9.71 -14.06 3.57
CA THR A 62 -10.64 -13.85 4.70
C THR A 62 -9.94 -13.98 6.06
N GLU A 63 -9.34 -15.12 6.32
CA GLU A 63 -8.71 -15.42 7.63
C GLU A 63 -7.48 -14.54 7.86
N PHE A 64 -6.68 -14.31 6.83
CA PHE A 64 -5.51 -13.44 6.94
C PHE A 64 -5.93 -12.00 7.25
N ALA A 65 -6.87 -11.44 6.49
CA ALA A 65 -7.31 -10.07 6.71
C ALA A 65 -7.91 -9.87 8.10
N ALA A 66 -8.78 -10.78 8.54
CA ALA A 66 -9.41 -10.74 9.86
C ALA A 66 -8.37 -10.84 10.99
N GLY A 67 -7.45 -11.81 10.92
CA GLY A 67 -6.42 -12.00 11.94
C GLY A 67 -5.42 -10.85 12.02
N VAL A 68 -4.99 -10.31 10.87
CA VAL A 68 -4.10 -9.14 10.81
C VAL A 68 -4.80 -7.89 11.33
N ALA A 69 -6.04 -7.63 10.92
CA ALA A 69 -6.79 -6.47 11.36
C ALA A 69 -7.04 -6.48 12.88
N ALA A 70 -7.46 -7.62 13.43
CA ALA A 70 -7.64 -7.78 14.87
C ALA A 70 -6.34 -7.50 15.62
N ARG A 71 -5.24 -8.15 15.22
CA ARG A 71 -3.95 -7.95 15.85
C ARG A 71 -3.42 -6.53 15.72
N TRP A 72 -3.63 -5.89 14.57
CA TRP A 72 -3.21 -4.50 14.34
C TRP A 72 -3.92 -3.54 15.28
N ARG A 73 -5.24 -3.68 15.44
CA ARG A 73 -6.04 -2.84 16.34
C ARG A 73 -5.66 -3.04 17.81
N GLU A 74 -5.37 -4.28 18.22
CA GLU A 74 -4.82 -4.55 19.56
C GLU A 74 -3.51 -3.80 19.84
N LEU A 75 -2.62 -3.73 18.84
CA LEU A 75 -1.30 -3.10 18.98
C LEU A 75 -1.35 -1.58 18.93
N THR A 76 -2.28 -1.00 18.19
CA THR A 76 -2.31 0.43 17.85
C THR A 76 -3.49 1.19 18.46
N GLY A 77 -4.49 0.49 18.99
CA GLY A 77 -5.75 1.07 19.46
C GLY A 77 -6.50 1.74 18.30
N ASP A 78 -7.20 1.01 17.46
CA ASP A 78 -7.99 1.48 16.33
C ASP A 78 -7.21 1.98 15.09
N GLY A 79 -5.98 1.50 14.88
CA GLY A 79 -5.23 1.80 13.65
C GLY A 79 -5.97 1.34 12.40
N PRO A 80 -6.18 2.24 11.41
CA PRO A 80 -6.95 1.91 10.20
C PRO A 80 -6.35 0.77 9.40
N VAL A 81 -7.22 -0.08 8.83
CA VAL A 81 -6.86 -1.18 7.93
C VAL A 81 -7.66 -1.07 6.64
N LEU A 82 -6.97 -0.82 5.54
CA LEU A 82 -7.54 -0.83 4.20
C LEU A 82 -7.23 -2.18 3.54
N VAL A 83 -8.16 -2.69 2.74
CA VAL A 83 -7.98 -3.98 2.08
C VAL A 83 -8.15 -3.84 0.57
N ASN A 84 -7.09 -4.15 -0.18
CA ASN A 84 -7.16 -4.14 -1.64
C ASN A 84 -7.89 -5.40 -2.14
N VAL A 85 -8.88 -5.15 -3.01
CA VAL A 85 -9.75 -6.18 -3.58
C VAL A 85 -9.65 -6.23 -5.11
N THR A 86 -8.62 -5.59 -5.68
CA THR A 86 -8.37 -5.59 -7.13
C THR A 86 -8.36 -6.99 -7.71
N ALA A 87 -9.05 -7.18 -8.84
CA ALA A 87 -9.15 -8.44 -9.55
C ALA A 87 -9.19 -8.23 -11.08
N ALA A 88 -9.24 -9.31 -11.84
CA ALA A 88 -9.32 -9.24 -13.29
C ALA A 88 -10.70 -8.77 -13.81
N GLY A 89 -11.74 -8.85 -12.99
CA GLY A 89 -13.09 -8.40 -13.35
C GLY A 89 -13.88 -7.92 -12.14
N THR A 90 -14.95 -7.17 -12.42
CA THR A 90 -15.81 -6.54 -11.40
C THR A 90 -16.44 -7.56 -10.46
N ALA A 91 -16.94 -8.69 -10.99
CA ALA A 91 -17.59 -9.71 -10.17
C ALA A 91 -16.62 -10.28 -9.12
N GLU A 92 -15.41 -10.69 -9.53
CA GLU A 92 -14.39 -11.18 -8.61
C GLU A 92 -13.97 -10.12 -7.59
N ALA A 93 -13.81 -8.87 -8.00
CA ALA A 93 -13.46 -7.78 -7.08
C ALA A 93 -14.54 -7.59 -5.99
N LEU A 94 -15.81 -7.69 -6.34
CA LEU A 94 -16.93 -7.66 -5.39
C LEU A 94 -16.95 -8.90 -4.48
N GLU A 95 -16.65 -10.09 -5.01
CA GLU A 95 -16.51 -11.31 -4.20
C GLU A 95 -15.38 -11.19 -3.17
N ARG A 96 -14.23 -10.64 -3.59
CA ARG A 96 -13.11 -10.33 -2.69
C ARG A 96 -13.50 -9.32 -1.62
N ALA A 97 -14.23 -8.27 -1.98
CA ALA A 97 -14.75 -7.29 -1.03
C ALA A 97 -15.71 -7.92 -0.01
N ALA A 98 -16.57 -8.83 -0.44
CA ALA A 98 -17.42 -9.60 0.46
C ALA A 98 -16.63 -10.54 1.37
N ALA A 99 -15.60 -11.21 0.85
CA ALA A 99 -14.77 -12.15 1.60
C ALA A 99 -14.00 -11.48 2.74
N VAL A 100 -13.56 -10.21 2.57
CA VAL A 100 -12.77 -9.50 3.57
C VAL A 100 -13.61 -8.75 4.61
N ARG A 101 -14.94 -8.86 4.59
CA ARG A 101 -15.83 -8.14 5.53
C ARG A 101 -15.57 -8.48 7.00
N LEU A 102 -15.13 -9.70 7.31
CA LEU A 102 -14.78 -10.11 8.68
C LEU A 102 -13.58 -9.35 9.26
N ALA A 103 -12.77 -8.73 8.42
CA ALA A 103 -11.70 -7.84 8.84
C ALA A 103 -12.21 -6.46 9.27
N GLU A 104 -13.50 -6.16 9.03
CA GLU A 104 -14.11 -4.83 9.25
C GLU A 104 -13.22 -3.70 8.68
N PRO A 105 -12.90 -3.74 7.37
CA PRO A 105 -11.98 -2.77 6.79
C PRO A 105 -12.56 -1.36 6.86
N ASP A 106 -11.71 -0.37 7.16
CA ASP A 106 -12.09 1.04 7.16
C ASP A 106 -12.39 1.55 5.74
N ALA A 107 -11.75 0.92 4.74
CA ALA A 107 -12.10 1.05 3.32
C ALA A 107 -11.61 -0.16 2.53
N VAL A 108 -12.24 -0.43 1.39
CA VAL A 108 -11.65 -1.29 0.35
C VAL A 108 -10.89 -0.44 -0.67
N VAL A 109 -9.76 -0.97 -1.14
CA VAL A 109 -8.95 -0.32 -2.18
C VAL A 109 -9.20 -1.03 -3.50
N VAL A 110 -9.50 -0.27 -4.54
CA VAL A 110 -9.90 -0.80 -5.86
C VAL A 110 -9.12 -0.09 -6.95
N SER A 111 -8.44 -0.84 -7.81
CA SER A 111 -7.91 -0.31 -9.08
C SER A 111 -8.87 -0.64 -10.23
N PRO A 112 -8.69 -0.04 -11.42
CA PRO A 112 -9.31 -0.59 -12.62
C PRO A 112 -9.01 -2.09 -12.74
N PRO A 113 -9.89 -2.89 -13.39
CA PRO A 113 -9.64 -4.31 -13.61
C PRO A 113 -8.29 -4.53 -14.30
N ILE A 114 -7.58 -5.57 -13.89
CA ILE A 114 -6.27 -5.93 -14.43
C ILE A 114 -6.41 -6.87 -15.63
N TYR A 115 -5.36 -6.98 -16.46
CA TYR A 115 -5.20 -7.87 -17.61
C TYR A 115 -5.72 -7.30 -18.91
N PHE A 116 -7.02 -6.97 -19.05
CA PHE A 116 -7.58 -6.40 -20.27
C PHE A 116 -7.50 -4.86 -20.28
N ARG A 117 -7.43 -4.28 -21.47
CA ARG A 117 -7.57 -2.83 -21.65
C ARG A 117 -9.05 -2.51 -21.74
N HIS A 118 -9.57 -1.84 -20.74
CA HIS A 118 -10.96 -1.37 -20.67
C HIS A 118 -11.07 0.05 -21.19
N ARG A 119 -12.28 0.38 -21.70
CA ARG A 119 -12.65 1.75 -22.06
C ARG A 119 -12.96 2.57 -20.80
N ASP A 120 -12.95 3.87 -20.93
CA ASP A 120 -13.21 4.81 -19.84
C ASP A 120 -14.58 4.55 -19.18
N ASP A 121 -15.63 4.35 -19.96
CA ASP A 121 -16.99 4.04 -19.49
C ASP A 121 -17.07 2.69 -18.72
N GLU A 122 -16.30 1.70 -19.13
CA GLU A 122 -16.20 0.41 -18.44
C GLU A 122 -15.46 0.54 -17.11
N VAL A 123 -14.42 1.38 -17.04
CA VAL A 123 -13.71 1.68 -15.78
C VAL A 123 -14.64 2.43 -14.82
N VAL A 124 -15.36 3.43 -15.29
CA VAL A 124 -16.36 4.16 -14.47
C VAL A 124 -17.43 3.21 -13.94
N ALA A 125 -17.98 2.33 -14.80
CA ALA A 125 -18.98 1.33 -14.40
C ALA A 125 -18.43 0.34 -13.37
N HIS A 126 -17.14 -0.04 -13.47
CA HIS A 126 -16.47 -0.88 -12.48
C HIS A 126 -16.49 -0.24 -11.09
N PHE A 127 -16.09 1.02 -10.95
CA PHE A 127 -16.12 1.72 -9.66
C PHE A 127 -17.57 1.95 -9.15
N ALA A 128 -18.50 2.25 -10.04
CA ALA A 128 -19.91 2.42 -9.70
C ALA A 128 -20.54 1.16 -9.09
N ALA A 129 -20.08 -0.03 -9.48
CA ALA A 129 -20.58 -1.30 -8.95
C ALA A 129 -20.33 -1.49 -7.45
N PHE A 130 -19.42 -0.74 -6.86
CA PHE A 130 -19.12 -0.80 -5.42
C PHE A 130 -20.05 0.05 -4.56
N ALA A 131 -20.97 0.84 -5.15
CA ALA A 131 -21.85 1.75 -4.41
C ALA A 131 -22.72 1.06 -3.32
N GLY A 132 -23.11 -0.19 -3.54
CA GLY A 132 -23.91 -0.98 -2.60
C GLY A 132 -23.12 -1.75 -1.54
N LEU A 133 -21.80 -1.63 -1.49
CA LEU A 133 -20.97 -2.45 -0.64
C LEU A 133 -21.12 -2.15 0.87
N GLY A 134 -21.52 -0.93 1.24
CA GLY A 134 -21.63 -0.49 2.63
C GLY A 134 -20.27 -0.26 3.33
N VAL A 135 -19.17 -0.27 2.56
CA VAL A 135 -17.81 0.05 3.00
C VAL A 135 -17.26 1.14 2.08
N PRO A 136 -16.56 2.16 2.59
CA PRO A 136 -15.92 3.18 1.76
C PRO A 136 -14.95 2.58 0.75
N VAL A 137 -14.81 3.25 -0.40
CA VAL A 137 -13.88 2.86 -1.47
C VAL A 137 -12.76 3.88 -1.60
N VAL A 138 -11.53 3.40 -1.66
CA VAL A 138 -10.36 4.17 -2.07
C VAL A 138 -9.95 3.70 -3.47
N ALA A 139 -10.01 4.58 -4.45
CA ALA A 139 -9.52 4.28 -5.79
C ALA A 139 -8.00 4.10 -5.79
N TYR A 140 -7.49 3.24 -6.66
CA TYR A 140 -6.05 3.04 -6.78
C TYR A 140 -5.61 3.20 -8.24
N ASN A 141 -4.98 4.31 -8.55
CA ASN A 141 -4.37 4.54 -9.85
C ASN A 141 -2.97 3.96 -9.89
N VAL A 142 -2.79 2.88 -10.62
CA VAL A 142 -1.52 2.14 -10.74
C VAL A 142 -1.29 1.67 -12.17
N PRO A 143 -0.95 2.59 -13.10
CA PRO A 143 -0.87 2.29 -14.53
C PRO A 143 0.18 1.23 -14.90
N SER A 144 1.10 0.91 -13.99
CA SER A 144 2.04 -0.21 -14.18
C SER A 144 1.39 -1.59 -14.12
N TYR A 145 0.19 -1.72 -13.53
CA TYR A 145 -0.50 -3.01 -13.29
C TYR A 145 -1.95 -3.03 -13.73
N SER A 146 -2.56 -1.89 -14.04
CA SER A 146 -3.93 -1.77 -14.50
C SER A 146 -4.06 -0.76 -15.63
N VAL A 147 -5.26 -0.58 -16.16
CA VAL A 147 -5.53 0.45 -17.15
C VAL A 147 -5.27 1.83 -16.54
N PRO A 148 -4.46 2.69 -17.20
CA PRO A 148 -4.30 4.08 -16.76
C PRO A 148 -5.65 4.80 -16.78
N MET A 149 -6.01 5.47 -15.70
CA MET A 149 -7.21 6.31 -15.65
C MET A 149 -6.91 7.69 -16.24
N THR A 150 -7.73 8.11 -17.18
CA THR A 150 -7.67 9.49 -17.73
C THR A 150 -8.14 10.50 -16.66
N PRO A 151 -7.76 11.79 -16.77
CA PRO A 151 -8.29 12.81 -15.86
C PRO A 151 -9.83 12.86 -15.81
N ALA A 152 -10.50 12.61 -16.94
CA ALA A 152 -11.97 12.56 -16.99
C ALA A 152 -12.54 11.39 -16.17
N VAL A 153 -11.98 10.19 -16.32
CA VAL A 153 -12.35 9.01 -15.51
C VAL A 153 -12.11 9.28 -14.03
N LEU A 154 -10.97 9.87 -13.69
CA LEU A 154 -10.62 10.20 -12.30
C LEU A 154 -11.59 11.20 -11.68
N ASP A 155 -12.00 12.23 -12.42
CA ASP A 155 -13.01 13.19 -11.98
C ASP A 155 -14.37 12.51 -11.72
N GLU A 156 -14.82 11.61 -12.61
CA GLU A 156 -16.06 10.85 -12.44
C GLU A 156 -15.99 9.90 -11.24
N VAL A 157 -14.90 9.17 -11.10
CA VAL A 157 -14.69 8.23 -9.97
C VAL A 157 -14.66 8.99 -8.63
N LEU A 158 -13.92 10.09 -8.55
CA LEU A 158 -13.85 10.89 -7.32
C LEU A 158 -15.15 11.62 -6.99
N ALA A 159 -16.05 11.80 -7.97
CA ALA A 159 -17.39 12.36 -7.72
C ALA A 159 -18.37 11.34 -7.10
N MET A 160 -18.09 10.04 -7.15
CA MET A 160 -18.95 8.99 -6.60
C MET A 160 -19.01 9.08 -5.07
N PRO A 161 -20.22 9.10 -4.44
CA PRO A 161 -20.38 9.29 -3.00
C PRO A 161 -19.66 8.25 -2.13
N HIS A 162 -19.57 7.00 -2.60
CA HIS A 162 -18.91 5.90 -1.89
C HIS A 162 -17.38 5.90 -2.03
N VAL A 163 -16.83 6.69 -2.97
CA VAL A 163 -15.38 6.87 -3.14
C VAL A 163 -14.91 7.99 -2.22
N VAL A 164 -14.12 7.63 -1.22
CA VAL A 164 -13.65 8.56 -0.18
C VAL A 164 -12.19 9.00 -0.38
N GLY A 165 -11.52 8.48 -1.39
CA GLY A 165 -10.15 8.89 -1.67
C GLY A 165 -9.51 8.13 -2.83
N ILE A 166 -8.27 8.52 -3.11
CA ILE A 166 -7.45 7.87 -4.12
C ILE A 166 -6.00 7.74 -3.67
N LYS A 167 -5.41 6.57 -3.93
CA LYS A 167 -3.97 6.36 -3.93
C LYS A 167 -3.47 6.48 -5.37
N ASP A 168 -2.51 7.37 -5.62
CA ASP A 168 -1.86 7.48 -6.92
C ASP A 168 -0.43 6.94 -6.91
N SER A 169 -0.14 6.03 -7.81
CA SER A 169 1.20 5.46 -8.05
C SER A 169 1.61 5.59 -9.53
N SER A 170 1.08 6.60 -10.22
CA SER A 170 1.41 6.85 -11.63
C SER A 170 2.84 7.36 -11.81
N GLY A 171 3.38 8.08 -10.83
CA GLY A 171 4.63 8.82 -10.96
C GLY A 171 4.48 10.12 -11.77
N ASP A 172 3.25 10.51 -12.13
CA ASP A 172 2.94 11.75 -12.83
C ASP A 172 2.48 12.81 -11.82
N LEU A 173 3.37 13.74 -11.47
CA LEU A 173 3.07 14.83 -10.52
C LEU A 173 2.02 15.81 -11.04
N ALA A 174 1.90 15.99 -12.37
CA ALA A 174 0.86 16.84 -12.94
C ALA A 174 -0.53 16.19 -12.74
N LEU A 175 -0.63 14.88 -12.96
CA LEU A 175 -1.83 14.10 -12.68
C LEU A 175 -2.16 14.12 -11.18
N LEU A 176 -1.17 13.95 -10.32
CA LEU A 176 -1.37 14.03 -8.87
C LEU A 176 -1.91 15.41 -8.45
N GLY A 177 -1.37 16.50 -9.01
CA GLY A 177 -1.88 17.86 -8.80
C GLY A 177 -3.34 18.02 -9.25
N HIS A 178 -3.71 17.42 -10.37
CA HIS A 178 -5.11 17.35 -10.83
C HIS A 178 -6.00 16.61 -9.82
N LEU A 179 -5.56 15.44 -9.34
CA LEU A 179 -6.29 14.65 -8.33
C LEU A 179 -6.51 15.43 -7.03
N VAL A 180 -5.47 16.13 -6.54
CA VAL A 180 -5.57 17.00 -5.36
C VAL A 180 -6.59 18.12 -5.59
N ALA A 181 -6.56 18.76 -6.76
CA ALA A 181 -7.52 19.81 -7.10
C ALA A 181 -8.96 19.27 -7.22
N ALA A 182 -9.14 18.08 -7.78
CA ALA A 182 -10.44 17.40 -7.86
C ALA A 182 -10.95 17.03 -6.45
N ALA A 183 -10.12 16.43 -5.62
CA ALA A 183 -10.45 16.07 -4.24
C ALA A 183 -10.84 17.27 -3.37
N ARG A 184 -10.23 18.44 -3.60
CA ARG A 184 -10.60 19.67 -2.87
C ARG A 184 -12.05 20.13 -3.09
N ARG A 185 -12.74 19.65 -4.14
CA ARG A 185 -14.16 19.92 -4.36
C ARG A 185 -15.05 19.17 -3.37
N ARG A 186 -14.51 18.12 -2.74
CA ARG A 186 -15.13 17.29 -1.72
C ARG A 186 -14.21 17.21 -0.49
N PRO A 187 -14.54 17.85 0.63
CA PRO A 187 -13.66 17.95 1.80
C PRO A 187 -13.40 16.60 2.49
N ASP A 188 -14.24 15.60 2.21
CA ASP A 188 -14.16 14.24 2.73
C ASP A 188 -13.25 13.30 1.91
N VAL A 189 -12.77 13.72 0.74
CA VAL A 189 -11.93 12.91 -0.15
C VAL A 189 -10.46 13.16 0.11
N GLY A 190 -9.71 12.07 0.36
CA GLY A 190 -8.26 12.10 0.56
C GLY A 190 -7.46 11.68 -0.68
N VAL A 191 -6.22 12.14 -0.77
CA VAL A 191 -5.26 11.76 -1.82
C VAL A 191 -3.95 11.32 -1.18
N SER A 192 -3.43 10.15 -1.56
CA SER A 192 -2.12 9.69 -1.09
C SER A 192 -1.17 9.36 -2.24
N GLN A 193 0.11 9.75 -2.05
CA GLN A 193 1.20 9.46 -2.98
C GLN A 193 1.73 8.04 -2.77
N GLY A 194 1.76 7.25 -3.84
CA GLY A 194 2.28 5.88 -3.84
C GLY A 194 3.57 5.69 -4.65
N SER A 195 4.04 6.73 -5.37
CA SER A 195 5.33 6.69 -6.08
C SER A 195 6.46 7.00 -5.11
N GLU A 196 7.28 6.00 -4.81
CA GLU A 196 8.23 6.04 -3.70
C GLU A 196 9.42 6.99 -3.92
N THR A 197 9.80 7.23 -5.18
CA THR A 197 10.86 8.20 -5.55
C THR A 197 10.39 9.65 -5.56
N GLN A 198 9.13 9.90 -5.21
CA GLN A 198 8.50 11.22 -5.30
C GLN A 198 7.63 11.51 -4.06
N LEU A 199 7.99 10.99 -2.88
CA LEU A 199 7.18 11.15 -1.68
C LEU A 199 7.07 12.61 -1.26
N VAL A 200 8.19 13.32 -1.17
CA VAL A 200 8.23 14.76 -0.82
C VAL A 200 7.52 15.59 -1.90
N ALA A 201 7.83 15.37 -3.17
CA ALA A 201 7.19 16.09 -4.28
C ALA A 201 5.67 15.86 -4.33
N GLY A 202 5.22 14.65 -3.98
CA GLY A 202 3.79 14.35 -3.87
C GLY A 202 3.10 15.10 -2.73
N LEU A 203 3.77 15.23 -1.58
CA LEU A 203 3.28 16.04 -0.46
C LEU A 203 3.27 17.54 -0.81
N GLU A 204 4.26 18.03 -1.54
CA GLU A 204 4.30 19.41 -2.07
C GLU A 204 3.17 19.68 -3.07
N ALA A 205 2.82 18.69 -3.89
CA ALA A 205 1.65 18.76 -4.78
C ALA A 205 0.32 18.78 -4.01
N GLY A 206 0.33 18.50 -2.71
CA GLY A 206 -0.81 18.59 -1.80
C GLY A 206 -1.46 17.26 -1.45
N ALA A 207 -0.78 16.14 -1.64
CA ALA A 207 -1.25 14.85 -1.11
C ALA A 207 -1.38 14.90 0.42
N ASP A 208 -2.40 14.23 0.95
CA ASP A 208 -2.68 14.17 2.39
C ASP A 208 -1.72 13.22 3.12
N GLY A 209 -1.20 12.21 2.42
CA GLY A 209 -0.26 11.22 2.96
C GLY A 209 0.49 10.43 1.89
N ILE A 210 1.24 9.44 2.35
CA ILE A 210 2.12 8.60 1.53
C ILE A 210 1.89 7.11 1.81
N VAL A 211 2.07 6.27 0.78
CA VAL A 211 1.91 4.81 0.87
C VAL A 211 3.14 4.10 0.27
N PRO A 212 4.34 4.27 0.86
CA PRO A 212 5.57 3.72 0.32
C PRO A 212 5.76 2.24 0.66
N GLY A 213 6.17 1.43 -0.32
CA GLY A 213 6.49 0.01 -0.11
C GLY A 213 7.62 -0.22 0.87
N ILE A 214 8.62 0.68 0.87
CA ILE A 214 9.75 0.64 1.83
C ILE A 214 9.32 0.83 3.29
N ALA A 215 8.10 1.30 3.58
CA ALA A 215 7.60 1.36 4.95
C ALA A 215 7.51 -0.03 5.62
N ASN A 216 7.52 -1.12 4.85
CA ASN A 216 7.71 -2.46 5.39
C ASN A 216 9.12 -2.68 5.98
N LEU A 217 10.14 -1.96 5.49
CA LEU A 217 11.54 -2.09 5.87
C LEU A 217 12.06 -0.92 6.71
N ALA A 218 11.59 0.28 6.44
CA ALA A 218 12.07 1.52 7.04
C ALA A 218 10.89 2.42 7.47
N PRO A 219 9.99 1.95 8.34
CA PRO A 219 8.79 2.71 8.73
C PRO A 219 9.12 4.02 9.44
N VAL A 220 10.13 4.05 10.30
CA VAL A 220 10.56 5.26 11.02
C VAL A 220 11.04 6.31 10.02
N LEU A 221 11.86 5.94 9.03
CA LEU A 221 12.33 6.86 7.99
C LEU A 221 11.16 7.50 7.22
N CYS A 222 10.15 6.70 6.88
CA CYS A 222 8.96 7.21 6.18
C CYS A 222 8.16 8.19 7.06
N THR A 223 8.04 7.90 8.37
CA THR A 223 7.36 8.79 9.32
C THR A 223 8.16 10.08 9.53
N GLU A 224 9.48 9.98 9.68
CA GLU A 224 10.37 11.15 9.80
C GLU A 224 10.29 12.06 8.56
N LEU A 225 10.24 11.49 7.35
CA LEU A 225 10.04 12.23 6.11
C LEU A 225 8.72 13.00 6.14
N TYR A 226 7.63 12.31 6.45
CA TYR A 226 6.30 12.91 6.50
C TYR A 226 6.22 14.02 7.56
N ASP A 227 6.71 13.77 8.78
CA ASP A 227 6.67 14.71 9.89
C ASP A 227 7.60 15.93 9.64
N ALA A 228 8.75 15.72 9.01
CA ALA A 228 9.64 16.79 8.58
C ALA A 228 8.93 17.72 7.58
N PHE A 229 8.30 17.13 6.56
CA PHE A 229 7.51 17.89 5.60
C PHE A 229 6.37 18.66 6.28
N ARG A 230 5.56 18.01 7.12
CA ARG A 230 4.41 18.61 7.82
C ARG A 230 4.80 19.75 8.76
N SER A 231 6.01 19.71 9.31
CA SER A 231 6.57 20.75 10.18
C SER A 231 7.38 21.82 9.43
N GLY A 232 7.40 21.80 8.10
CA GLY A 232 8.13 22.77 7.26
C GLY A 232 9.66 22.61 7.26
N ARG A 233 10.18 21.49 7.79
CA ARG A 233 11.62 21.18 7.80
C ARG A 233 12.04 20.52 6.48
N MET A 234 11.93 21.28 5.37
CA MET A 234 12.08 20.74 4.01
C MET A 234 13.43 20.05 3.79
N ALA A 235 14.55 20.67 4.22
CA ALA A 235 15.87 20.04 4.08
C ALA A 235 15.97 18.67 4.79
N ALA A 236 15.24 18.47 5.88
CA ALA A 236 15.17 17.17 6.56
C ALA A 236 14.28 16.18 5.80
N ALA A 237 13.19 16.65 5.20
CA ALA A 237 12.33 15.81 4.36
C ALA A 237 13.08 15.34 3.10
N ASP A 238 13.82 16.21 2.44
CA ASP A 238 14.64 15.90 1.26
C ASP A 238 15.75 14.90 1.60
N ALA A 239 16.47 15.07 2.72
CA ALA A 239 17.48 14.14 3.17
C ALA A 239 16.88 12.74 3.50
N ALA A 240 15.66 12.70 4.04
CA ALA A 240 14.95 11.46 4.27
C ALA A 240 14.51 10.80 2.95
N GLN A 241 14.09 11.59 1.93
CA GLN A 241 13.82 11.09 0.57
C GLN A 241 15.07 10.47 -0.06
N GLU A 242 16.22 11.14 0.01
CA GLU A 242 17.48 10.60 -0.49
C GLU A 242 17.85 9.27 0.18
N THR A 243 17.60 9.15 1.49
CA THR A 243 17.82 7.91 2.22
C THR A 243 16.83 6.82 1.79
N ALA A 244 15.56 7.18 1.56
CA ALA A 244 14.53 6.30 1.04
C ALA A 244 14.90 5.76 -0.35
N ASP A 245 15.42 6.62 -1.24
CA ASP A 245 15.90 6.23 -2.58
C ASP A 245 17.06 5.23 -2.51
N ARG A 246 17.94 5.38 -1.51
CA ARG A 246 19.00 4.40 -1.25
C ARG A 246 18.46 3.06 -0.76
N VAL A 247 17.41 3.04 0.06
CA VAL A 247 16.71 1.79 0.43
C VAL A 247 16.05 1.16 -0.79
N LEU A 248 15.42 1.95 -1.66
CA LEU A 248 14.79 1.48 -2.90
C LEU A 248 15.77 0.84 -3.88
N ALA A 249 17.05 1.15 -3.79
CA ALA A 249 18.11 0.51 -4.59
C ALA A 249 18.13 -1.02 -4.42
N LEU A 250 17.53 -1.58 -3.38
CA LEU A 250 17.33 -3.03 -3.21
C LEU A 250 16.70 -3.70 -4.46
N HIS A 251 15.87 -2.95 -5.19
CA HIS A 251 15.21 -3.43 -6.41
C HIS A 251 16.16 -3.57 -7.61
N THR A 252 17.38 -3.07 -7.52
CA THR A 252 18.43 -3.32 -8.53
C THR A 252 19.04 -4.73 -8.37
N VAL A 253 19.04 -5.27 -7.15
CA VAL A 253 19.50 -6.64 -6.87
C VAL A 253 18.40 -7.66 -7.16
N ARG A 254 17.19 -7.41 -6.64
CA ARG A 254 16.02 -8.26 -6.86
C ARG A 254 14.75 -7.40 -6.91
N ARG A 255 14.00 -7.44 -7.99
CA ARG A 255 12.77 -6.66 -8.13
C ARG A 255 11.62 -7.18 -7.27
N GLY A 256 10.83 -6.25 -6.73
CA GLY A 256 9.51 -6.51 -6.14
C GLY A 256 9.54 -7.15 -4.75
N VAL A 257 8.43 -7.78 -4.41
CA VAL A 257 8.17 -8.33 -3.08
C VAL A 257 9.20 -9.36 -2.60
N PRO A 258 9.76 -10.23 -3.48
CA PRO A 258 10.79 -11.17 -3.05
C PRO A 258 12.01 -10.52 -2.39
N ALA A 259 12.42 -9.31 -2.83
CA ALA A 259 13.51 -8.57 -2.19
C ALA A 259 13.12 -8.11 -0.77
N VAL A 260 11.95 -7.50 -0.63
CA VAL A 260 11.44 -7.01 0.66
C VAL A 260 11.32 -8.16 1.66
N LYS A 261 10.72 -9.27 1.27
CA LYS A 261 10.57 -10.45 2.13
C LYS A 261 11.91 -11.10 2.48
N ALA A 262 12.90 -11.10 1.58
CA ALA A 262 14.24 -11.61 1.87
C ALA A 262 14.92 -10.81 2.98
N VAL A 263 14.80 -9.48 2.96
CA VAL A 263 15.34 -8.61 4.01
C VAL A 263 14.59 -8.79 5.34
N LEU A 264 13.26 -8.83 5.31
CA LEU A 264 12.44 -9.09 6.50
C LEU A 264 12.74 -10.45 7.11
N ALA A 265 12.94 -11.48 6.28
CA ALA A 265 13.28 -12.83 6.74
C ALA A 265 14.67 -12.87 7.40
N ALA A 266 15.65 -12.13 6.86
CA ALA A 266 16.95 -12.01 7.47
C ALA A 266 16.91 -11.33 8.83
N ARG A 267 15.89 -10.52 9.07
CA ARG A 267 15.63 -9.83 10.35
C ARG A 267 14.69 -10.63 11.29
N GLY A 268 14.20 -11.80 10.86
CA GLY A 268 13.31 -12.63 11.67
C GLY A 268 11.88 -12.09 11.79
N LEU A 269 11.45 -11.19 10.87
CA LEU A 269 10.16 -10.51 10.93
C LEU A 269 9.09 -11.11 10.00
N CYS A 270 9.50 -11.90 9.01
CA CYS A 270 8.61 -12.49 8.02
C CYS A 270 9.25 -13.73 7.41
N PRO A 271 8.51 -14.84 7.17
CA PRO A 271 9.03 -15.92 6.34
C PRO A 271 9.31 -15.44 4.89
N PRO A 272 10.28 -16.04 4.19
CA PRO A 272 10.66 -15.61 2.84
C PRO A 272 9.71 -16.07 1.73
N HIS A 273 8.61 -16.75 2.09
CA HIS A 273 7.67 -17.32 1.13
C HIS A 273 6.92 -16.25 0.33
N VAL A 274 6.70 -16.51 -0.95
CA VAL A 274 5.96 -15.65 -1.88
C VAL A 274 4.91 -16.46 -2.64
N ALA A 275 3.91 -15.77 -3.19
CA ALA A 275 2.92 -16.39 -4.06
C ALA A 275 3.49 -16.60 -5.47
N ALA A 276 3.22 -17.79 -6.06
CA ALA A 276 3.57 -18.05 -7.45
C ALA A 276 2.87 -17.02 -8.38
N PRO A 277 3.50 -16.61 -9.50
CA PRO A 277 4.75 -17.12 -10.08
C PRO A 277 6.03 -16.50 -9.50
N PHE A 278 5.94 -15.68 -8.45
CA PHE A 278 7.15 -15.22 -7.78
C PHE A 278 7.92 -16.41 -7.20
N VAL A 279 9.23 -16.27 -7.16
CA VAL A 279 10.13 -17.16 -6.44
C VAL A 279 10.90 -16.38 -5.39
N PRO A 280 11.17 -16.95 -4.21
CA PRO A 280 11.99 -16.29 -3.19
C PRO A 280 13.34 -15.85 -3.74
N ALA A 281 13.94 -14.84 -3.12
CA ALA A 281 15.31 -14.45 -3.47
C ALA A 281 16.30 -15.61 -3.23
N SER A 282 17.19 -15.83 -4.20
CA SER A 282 18.26 -16.83 -4.10
C SER A 282 19.23 -16.46 -2.98
N PRO A 283 20.06 -17.40 -2.50
CA PRO A 283 21.12 -17.09 -1.52
C PRO A 283 22.05 -15.96 -1.96
N ALA A 284 22.40 -15.89 -3.23
CA ALA A 284 23.25 -14.82 -3.78
C ALA A 284 22.54 -13.47 -3.80
N GLU A 285 21.28 -13.41 -4.24
CA GLU A 285 20.45 -12.19 -4.19
C GLU A 285 20.26 -11.73 -2.75
N ARG A 286 19.98 -12.65 -1.82
CA ARG A 286 19.86 -12.33 -0.40
C ARG A 286 21.13 -11.72 0.17
N ALA A 287 22.30 -12.28 -0.12
CA ALA A 287 23.57 -11.72 0.31
C ALA A 287 23.76 -10.32 -0.25
N GLY A 288 23.57 -10.13 -1.56
CA GLY A 288 23.67 -8.82 -2.20
C GLY A 288 22.69 -7.78 -1.65
N LEU A 289 21.46 -8.18 -1.28
CA LEU A 289 20.51 -7.30 -0.63
C LEU A 289 20.98 -6.84 0.76
N LEU A 290 21.54 -7.75 1.56
CA LEU A 290 22.05 -7.43 2.89
C LEU A 290 23.29 -6.55 2.83
N ASP A 291 24.21 -6.83 1.92
CA ASP A 291 25.41 -6.02 1.69
C ASP A 291 25.06 -4.60 1.24
N LEU A 292 24.08 -4.47 0.30
CA LEU A 292 23.61 -3.18 -0.18
C LEU A 292 22.98 -2.34 0.95
N LEU A 293 22.22 -2.97 1.84
CA LEU A 293 21.48 -2.28 2.89
C LEU A 293 22.30 -2.14 4.20
N ALA A 294 23.45 -2.79 4.35
CA ALA A 294 24.27 -2.71 5.56
C ALA A 294 24.61 -1.25 5.99
N PRO A 295 24.95 -0.32 5.09
CA PRO A 295 25.18 1.09 5.45
C PRO A 295 23.92 1.82 5.93
N LEU A 296 22.73 1.25 5.72
CA LEU A 296 21.41 1.81 6.06
C LEU A 296 20.75 1.09 7.24
N ASP A 297 21.47 0.18 7.91
CA ASP A 297 20.92 -0.72 8.93
C ASP A 297 20.20 0.03 10.07
N ALA A 298 20.69 1.20 10.45
CA ALA A 298 20.07 2.04 11.48
C ALA A 298 18.68 2.57 11.11
N HIS A 299 18.33 2.62 9.81
CA HIS A 299 17.03 3.04 9.33
C HIS A 299 16.04 1.89 9.15
N LEU A 300 16.54 0.65 9.20
CA LEU A 300 15.71 -0.52 8.93
C LEU A 300 15.01 -1.02 10.20
N ILE A 301 13.80 -1.55 10.01
CA ILE A 301 12.97 -2.13 11.07
C ILE A 301 13.70 -3.25 11.81
N THR A 302 13.54 -3.31 13.13
CA THR A 302 14.13 -4.33 13.99
C THR A 302 13.05 -5.14 14.71
N PRO A 303 13.32 -6.41 15.07
CA PRO A 303 12.37 -7.26 15.83
C PRO A 303 12.12 -6.75 17.25
N ARG A 304 13.04 -5.96 17.80
CA ARG A 304 13.02 -5.48 19.21
C ARG A 304 13.30 -3.98 19.31
#